data_96064312429e44bb0bb4b6334b424f90
#
_entry.id   96064312429e44bb0bb4b6334b424f90
#
_cell.length_a   1.000
_cell.length_b   1.000
_cell.length_c   1.000
_cell.angle_alpha   90.00
_cell.angle_beta   90.00
_cell.angle_gamma   90.00
#
_symmetry.space_group_name_H-M   'P 1'
#
loop_
_entity.id
_entity.type
_entity.pdbx_description
1 polymer ?
#
loop_
_entity_poly.entity_id
_entity_poly.type
_entity_poly.pdbx_seq_one_letter_code
_entity_poly.pdbx_strand_id
1 'polypeptide(L)'
;MTYFLKSQSMKKLLCNLPRFVLWIAFLLIIESYVTLQAQTSSSNNSSKAISGKIVDETDLPIAGATVQVKGSTKGAISDIDGLFTISSEPGSILIFSFLGYQSIEYKIDKVPQTIKLLPKVDELDEVTVVGFAKQKKESVIGAISTLKPERLKIPTSNLTQALGGNVAGIISYQLSGEPGNDNVEFFIRGVTTFGYSKSPLILIDNIESSTTDLSRLSADDIAAFSIMKDATATAIYGARGANGVILITTKQGKPGKVKISARVEGSLSAPTKRIDMVDPISYMKYHNEAVLTRNPLAVRPHTDEKIASTIAGKNPYVYPAVDWYNELFNDNVFNSRANINMSGGSETARYYVSLGISDDNGIMKVDKRNNYNSNIDLKKIYVRSNIDIDVTKTTTFSVKFSGNFDDYTGPIVSGNDLYRRAMATSPVLFPKYYMPDENHTSTSHILFGNAGDGNYINPYAEMIRGYKQYTNSVISAQAELNQKLDFITPGLSIKVFASTTRNSYSGQQRSTSPFYYSISYYDKPKIRNYHSIHD
;
A
#
# COMPACT_ATOMS: atom_id res chain seq x y z
N MET A 1 31.82 41.27 22.23
CA MET A 1 30.36 41.10 22.35
C MET A 1 29.78 40.32 21.12
N THR A 2 30.55 39.40 20.54
CA THR A 2 30.21 38.72 19.26
C THR A 2 30.30 37.18 19.34
N TYR A 3 30.41 36.58 20.53
CA TYR A 3 30.51 35.12 20.70
C TYR A 3 29.33 34.48 21.45
N PHE A 4 28.33 35.27 21.86
CA PHE A 4 27.19 34.73 22.65
C PHE A 4 25.91 34.48 21.83
N LEU A 5 25.85 34.88 20.55
CA LEU A 5 24.66 34.75 19.72
C LEU A 5 24.60 33.47 18.86
N LYS A 6 25.66 32.65 18.86
CA LYS A 6 25.70 31.39 18.06
C LYS A 6 25.21 30.15 18.82
N SER A 7 24.99 30.25 20.13
CA SER A 7 24.57 29.11 20.98
C SER A 7 23.06 28.92 21.06
N GLN A 8 22.26 29.94 20.82
CA GLN A 8 20.79 29.82 20.90
C GLN A 8 20.12 29.28 19.62
N SER A 9 20.77 29.46 18.48
CA SER A 9 20.24 28.94 17.18
C SER A 9 20.37 27.41 17.07
N MET A 10 21.41 26.83 17.63
CA MET A 10 21.61 25.36 17.62
C MET A 10 20.70 24.63 18.62
N LYS A 11 20.32 25.24 19.72
CA LYS A 11 19.38 24.63 20.69
C LYS A 11 17.95 24.60 20.19
N LYS A 12 17.53 25.54 19.30
CA LYS A 12 16.21 25.53 18.67
C LYS A 12 16.11 24.55 17.51
N LEU A 13 17.22 24.20 16.86
CA LEU A 13 17.25 23.22 15.78
C LEU A 13 17.12 21.77 16.30
N LEU A 14 17.64 21.50 17.50
CA LEU A 14 17.61 20.18 18.14
C LEU A 14 16.27 19.85 18.84
N CYS A 15 15.45 20.85 19.15
CA CYS A 15 14.16 20.64 19.80
C CYS A 15 13.01 20.26 18.84
N ASN A 16 13.20 20.40 17.52
CA ASN A 16 12.15 20.12 16.53
C ASN A 16 12.44 18.90 15.64
N LEU A 17 13.48 18.13 15.90
CA LEU A 17 13.62 16.82 15.23
C LEU A 17 12.73 15.80 15.94
N PRO A 18 11.89 15.06 15.21
CA PRO A 18 11.10 14.01 15.81
C PRO A 18 12.04 12.99 16.48
N ARG A 19 11.72 12.57 17.68
CA ARG A 19 12.50 11.60 18.50
C ARG A 19 12.97 10.36 17.73
N PHE A 20 12.34 10.08 16.62
CA PHE A 20 12.66 8.97 15.71
C PHE A 20 14.00 9.15 14.96
N VAL A 21 14.37 10.38 14.59
CA VAL A 21 15.64 10.68 13.90
C VAL A 21 16.83 10.54 14.84
N LEU A 22 16.64 10.87 16.13
CA LEU A 22 17.65 10.67 17.16
C LEU A 22 17.92 9.17 17.44
N TRP A 23 16.92 8.32 17.33
CA TRP A 23 17.08 6.86 17.44
C TRP A 23 17.84 6.25 16.25
N ILE A 24 17.60 6.73 15.05
CA ILE A 24 18.33 6.29 13.84
C ILE A 24 19.80 6.75 13.89
N ALA A 25 20.06 7.97 14.33
CA ALA A 25 21.43 8.46 14.53
C ALA A 25 22.17 7.68 15.63
N PHE A 26 21.49 7.25 16.69
CA PHE A 26 22.05 6.42 17.75
C PHE A 26 22.37 4.99 17.28
N LEU A 27 21.54 4.41 16.41
CA LEU A 27 21.80 3.11 15.78
C LEU A 27 22.99 3.13 14.82
N LEU A 28 23.16 4.20 14.04
CA LEU A 28 24.29 4.36 13.12
C LEU A 28 25.64 4.60 13.85
N ILE A 29 25.62 5.14 15.07
CA ILE A 29 26.82 5.32 15.89
C ILE A 29 27.27 4.00 16.51
N ILE A 30 26.36 3.07 16.80
CA ILE A 30 26.69 1.74 17.33
C ILE A 30 27.39 0.87 16.28
N GLU A 31 27.04 0.98 15.00
CA GLU A 31 27.73 0.24 13.92
C GLU A 31 29.19 0.71 13.71
N SER A 32 29.51 1.96 14.03
CA SER A 32 30.88 2.48 13.86
C SER A 32 31.86 2.01 14.95
N TYR A 33 31.40 1.49 16.06
CA TYR A 33 32.26 1.00 17.14
C TYR A 33 32.65 -0.48 17.01
N VAL A 34 32.05 -1.24 16.13
CA VAL A 34 32.34 -2.69 15.95
C VAL A 34 33.47 -2.96 14.95
N THR A 35 33.91 -1.97 14.17
CA THR A 35 34.89 -2.17 13.09
C THR A 35 36.34 -1.85 13.44
N LEU A 36 36.68 -1.58 14.71
CA LEU A 36 38.07 -1.17 15.08
C LEU A 36 38.82 -2.15 15.99
N GLN A 37 38.53 -3.46 15.88
CA GLN A 37 39.39 -4.47 16.50
C GLN A 37 39.64 -5.66 15.56
N ALA A 38 40.44 -5.44 14.53
CA ALA A 38 41.06 -6.52 13.77
C ALA A 38 42.51 -6.13 13.48
N GLN A 39 43.38 -6.31 14.46
CA GLN A 39 44.83 -6.32 14.23
C GLN A 39 45.41 -7.71 14.44
N THR A 40 45.83 -8.27 13.33
CA THR A 40 47.03 -9.07 13.06
C THR A 40 47.51 -10.03 14.14
N SER A 41 47.23 -11.31 13.86
CA SER A 41 48.15 -12.38 14.20
C SER A 41 48.52 -13.12 12.91
N SER A 42 49.73 -12.85 12.41
CA SER A 42 50.33 -13.66 11.35
C SER A 42 50.76 -15.00 11.97
N SER A 43 49.94 -16.05 11.82
CA SER A 43 50.37 -17.40 12.03
C SER A 43 50.80 -18.00 10.66
N ASN A 44 52.01 -18.46 10.58
CA ASN A 44 52.51 -19.29 9.48
C ASN A 44 51.73 -20.61 9.43
N ASN A 45 50.56 -20.59 8.83
CA ASN A 45 49.81 -21.80 8.52
C ASN A 45 50.13 -22.25 7.09
N SER A 46 50.78 -23.40 6.97
CA SER A 46 51.01 -24.08 5.69
C SER A 46 49.65 -24.35 5.03
N SER A 47 49.36 -23.65 3.95
CA SER A 47 48.15 -23.89 3.17
C SER A 47 48.23 -25.27 2.50
N LYS A 48 47.20 -26.10 2.65
CA LYS A 48 47.04 -27.37 1.99
C LYS A 48 46.35 -27.15 0.65
N ALA A 49 47.00 -27.55 -0.44
CA ALA A 49 46.40 -27.57 -1.77
C ALA A 49 45.59 -28.86 -1.95
N ILE A 50 44.34 -28.75 -2.42
CA ILE A 50 43.47 -29.87 -2.74
C ILE A 50 42.99 -29.69 -4.18
N SER A 51 43.06 -30.80 -4.93
CA SER A 51 42.49 -30.94 -6.25
C SER A 51 41.49 -32.09 -6.26
N GLY A 52 40.46 -31.95 -7.10
CA GLY A 52 39.44 -32.97 -7.27
C GLY A 52 38.63 -32.71 -8.52
N LYS A 53 37.65 -33.57 -8.79
CA LYS A 53 36.74 -33.45 -9.93
C LYS A 53 35.31 -33.27 -9.45
N ILE A 54 34.58 -32.35 -10.10
CA ILE A 54 33.16 -32.11 -9.84
C ILE A 54 32.36 -32.68 -11.01
N VAL A 55 31.39 -33.53 -10.67
CA VAL A 55 30.53 -34.21 -11.65
C VAL A 55 29.05 -34.06 -11.28
N ASP A 56 28.17 -34.26 -12.25
CA ASP A 56 26.74 -34.35 -12.05
C ASP A 56 26.26 -35.75 -11.59
N GLU A 57 24.94 -35.92 -11.53
CA GLU A 57 24.31 -37.20 -11.16
C GLU A 57 24.60 -38.35 -12.14
N THR A 58 24.96 -38.02 -13.39
CA THR A 58 25.28 -38.98 -14.47
C THR A 58 26.78 -39.18 -14.64
N ASP A 59 27.60 -38.67 -13.70
CA ASP A 59 29.06 -38.68 -13.70
C ASP A 59 29.72 -37.86 -14.83
N LEU A 60 28.97 -36.96 -15.47
CA LEU A 60 29.51 -35.98 -16.44
C LEU A 60 30.19 -34.82 -15.71
N PRO A 61 31.33 -34.32 -16.23
CA PRO A 61 32.04 -33.21 -15.59
C PRO A 61 31.24 -31.91 -15.63
N ILE A 62 31.23 -31.17 -14.53
CA ILE A 62 30.61 -29.83 -14.45
C ILE A 62 31.68 -28.76 -14.57
N ALA A 63 31.71 -28.07 -15.71
CA ALA A 63 32.56 -26.92 -15.94
C ALA A 63 31.95 -25.63 -15.31
N GLY A 64 32.80 -24.79 -14.70
CA GLY A 64 32.34 -23.50 -14.11
C GLY A 64 31.73 -23.64 -12.71
N ALA A 65 31.80 -24.80 -12.06
CA ALA A 65 31.37 -24.94 -10.67
C ALA A 65 32.30 -24.17 -9.73
N THR A 66 31.72 -23.46 -8.77
CA THR A 66 32.47 -22.65 -7.81
C THR A 66 32.81 -23.45 -6.56
N VAL A 67 34.08 -23.42 -6.16
CA VAL A 67 34.59 -23.95 -4.91
C VAL A 67 35.06 -22.79 -4.04
N GLN A 68 34.40 -22.54 -2.93
CA GLN A 68 34.68 -21.38 -2.06
C GLN A 68 35.01 -21.82 -0.64
N VAL A 69 35.96 -21.16 -0.01
CA VAL A 69 36.24 -21.34 1.42
C VAL A 69 35.18 -20.58 2.24
N LYS A 70 34.47 -21.30 3.12
CA LYS A 70 33.40 -20.75 3.95
C LYS A 70 33.91 -19.57 4.82
N GLY A 71 33.27 -18.43 4.69
CA GLY A 71 33.65 -17.22 5.43
C GLY A 71 34.84 -16.44 4.83
N SER A 72 35.30 -16.80 3.61
CA SER A 72 36.40 -16.12 2.90
C SER A 72 36.01 -15.78 1.47
N THR A 73 36.70 -14.80 0.88
CA THR A 73 36.61 -14.48 -0.55
C THR A 73 37.47 -15.39 -1.44
N LYS A 74 38.24 -16.32 -0.84
CA LYS A 74 39.08 -17.27 -1.57
C LYS A 74 38.18 -18.34 -2.22
N GLY A 75 38.33 -18.54 -3.53
CA GLY A 75 37.61 -19.55 -4.30
C GLY A 75 38.36 -19.97 -5.54
N ALA A 76 37.93 -21.09 -6.12
CA ALA A 76 38.37 -21.61 -7.41
C ALA A 76 37.15 -22.00 -8.25
N ILE A 77 37.33 -22.13 -9.56
CA ILE A 77 36.29 -22.54 -10.50
C ILE A 77 36.78 -23.81 -11.20
N SER A 78 35.88 -24.77 -11.40
CA SER A 78 36.22 -25.98 -12.15
C SER A 78 36.40 -25.70 -13.64
N ASP A 79 37.37 -26.39 -14.23
CA ASP A 79 37.66 -26.33 -15.68
C ASP A 79 36.65 -27.13 -16.53
N ILE A 80 36.91 -27.26 -17.83
CA ILE A 80 36.03 -27.97 -18.79
C ILE A 80 35.91 -29.47 -18.49
N ASP A 81 36.90 -30.07 -17.82
CA ASP A 81 36.91 -31.46 -17.40
C ASP A 81 36.37 -31.66 -15.97
N GLY A 82 35.83 -30.55 -15.36
CA GLY A 82 35.31 -30.53 -14.01
C GLY A 82 36.39 -30.53 -12.92
N LEU A 83 37.66 -30.33 -13.27
CA LEU A 83 38.77 -30.35 -12.32
C LEU A 83 38.88 -28.99 -11.61
N PHE A 84 39.16 -29.01 -10.32
CA PHE A 84 39.44 -27.82 -9.52
C PHE A 84 40.69 -27.98 -8.68
N THR A 85 41.35 -26.89 -8.35
CA THR A 85 42.43 -26.85 -7.38
C THR A 85 42.27 -25.61 -6.51
N ILE A 86 42.27 -25.81 -5.18
CA ILE A 86 42.13 -24.72 -4.21
C ILE A 86 43.11 -24.93 -3.04
N SER A 87 43.71 -23.86 -2.54
CA SER A 87 44.59 -23.89 -1.38
C SER A 87 43.95 -23.13 -0.23
N SER A 88 43.82 -23.80 0.93
CA SER A 88 43.25 -23.21 2.14
C SER A 88 43.92 -23.80 3.38
N GLU A 89 43.61 -23.22 4.53
CA GLU A 89 44.15 -23.63 5.83
C GLU A 89 43.54 -24.96 6.29
N PRO A 90 44.32 -25.82 7.03
CA PRO A 90 43.77 -27.03 7.62
C PRO A 90 42.54 -26.75 8.48
N GLY A 91 41.50 -27.57 8.37
CA GLY A 91 40.25 -27.41 9.10
C GLY A 91 39.23 -26.51 8.46
N SER A 92 39.53 -25.77 7.37
CA SER A 92 38.59 -24.98 6.61
C SER A 92 37.47 -25.82 6.02
N ILE A 93 36.28 -25.23 5.83
CA ILE A 93 35.15 -25.85 5.13
C ILE A 93 35.12 -25.29 3.71
N LEU A 94 35.05 -26.16 2.72
CA LEU A 94 34.86 -25.82 1.32
C LEU A 94 33.39 -26.00 0.95
N ILE A 95 32.83 -24.99 0.24
CA ILE A 95 31.48 -25.02 -0.32
C ILE A 95 31.61 -25.21 -1.82
N PHE A 96 30.99 -26.26 -2.33
CA PHE A 96 30.89 -26.57 -3.75
C PHE A 96 29.50 -26.15 -4.24
N SER A 97 29.42 -25.30 -5.25
CA SER A 97 28.16 -24.79 -5.78
C SER A 97 28.20 -24.63 -7.28
N PHE A 98 27.07 -24.88 -7.94
CA PHE A 98 26.86 -24.63 -9.35
C PHE A 98 25.41 -24.21 -9.60
N LEU A 99 25.16 -23.41 -10.62
CA LEU A 99 23.81 -22.91 -10.95
C LEU A 99 22.88 -24.11 -11.28
N GLY A 100 21.81 -24.26 -10.53
CA GLY A 100 20.86 -25.38 -10.70
C GLY A 100 21.20 -26.64 -9.89
N TYR A 101 22.24 -26.63 -9.06
CA TYR A 101 22.66 -27.77 -8.22
C TYR A 101 22.64 -27.44 -6.73
N GLN A 102 22.48 -28.42 -5.87
CA GLN A 102 22.56 -28.29 -4.42
C GLN A 102 23.99 -28.02 -4.00
N SER A 103 24.20 -27.01 -3.17
CA SER A 103 25.53 -26.76 -2.60
C SER A 103 25.88 -27.79 -1.55
N ILE A 104 27.11 -28.33 -1.60
CA ILE A 104 27.63 -29.35 -0.67
C ILE A 104 28.81 -28.74 0.08
N GLU A 105 28.92 -29.05 1.38
CA GLU A 105 30.01 -28.59 2.23
C GLU A 105 30.88 -29.80 2.66
N TYR A 106 32.20 -29.67 2.50
CA TYR A 106 33.17 -30.64 3.01
C TYR A 106 34.26 -29.93 3.81
N LYS A 107 34.72 -30.55 4.91
CA LYS A 107 35.96 -30.11 5.57
C LYS A 107 37.14 -30.47 4.67
N ILE A 108 38.14 -29.57 4.59
CA ILE A 108 39.29 -29.69 3.68
C ILE A 108 40.03 -31.02 3.78
N ASP A 109 40.06 -31.65 4.95
CA ASP A 109 40.72 -32.91 5.21
C ASP A 109 39.86 -34.14 4.81
N LYS A 110 38.61 -33.95 4.46
CA LYS A 110 37.63 -34.99 4.12
C LYS A 110 36.98 -34.79 2.74
N VAL A 111 37.61 -34.01 1.87
CA VAL A 111 37.09 -33.77 0.50
C VAL A 111 37.31 -35.02 -0.33
N PRO A 112 36.25 -35.63 -0.90
CA PRO A 112 36.40 -36.75 -1.84
C PRO A 112 37.13 -36.33 -3.11
N GLN A 113 37.81 -37.25 -3.77
CA GLN A 113 38.50 -36.99 -5.04
C GLN A 113 37.51 -36.64 -6.17
N THR A 114 36.29 -37.18 -6.10
CA THR A 114 35.17 -36.82 -6.98
C THR A 114 34.01 -36.32 -6.15
N ILE A 115 33.52 -35.15 -6.47
CA ILE A 115 32.39 -34.51 -5.80
C ILE A 115 31.19 -34.53 -6.75
N LYS A 116 30.16 -35.24 -6.35
CA LYS A 116 28.93 -35.38 -7.12
C LYS A 116 27.93 -34.32 -6.65
N LEU A 117 27.64 -33.36 -7.50
CA LEU A 117 26.56 -32.40 -7.26
C LEU A 117 25.23 -32.96 -7.75
N LEU A 118 24.24 -32.91 -6.91
CA LEU A 118 22.87 -33.28 -7.27
C LEU A 118 22.14 -32.04 -7.78
N PRO A 119 21.33 -32.15 -8.83
CA PRO A 119 20.49 -31.06 -9.27
C PRO A 119 19.73 -30.51 -8.06
N LYS A 120 19.72 -29.23 -7.92
CA LYS A 120 18.78 -28.57 -7.02
C LYS A 120 17.42 -28.75 -7.67
N VAL A 121 16.77 -29.85 -7.38
CA VAL A 121 15.32 -29.93 -7.52
C VAL A 121 14.83 -28.90 -6.54
N ASP A 122 14.62 -27.65 -7.01
CA ASP A 122 13.65 -26.79 -6.37
C ASP A 122 12.35 -27.61 -6.51
N GLU A 123 12.03 -28.38 -5.48
CA GLU A 123 10.67 -28.78 -5.21
C GLU A 123 9.89 -27.48 -5.01
N LEU A 124 9.73 -26.75 -6.08
CA LEU A 124 8.55 -25.99 -6.34
C LEU A 124 7.43 -27.02 -6.54
N ASP A 125 7.08 -27.73 -5.49
CA ASP A 125 5.74 -28.18 -5.29
C ASP A 125 4.90 -26.88 -5.23
N GLU A 126 4.69 -26.27 -6.40
CA GLU A 126 3.73 -25.20 -6.58
C GLU A 126 2.37 -25.83 -6.29
N VAL A 127 2.08 -25.95 -5.00
CA VAL A 127 0.83 -26.51 -4.50
C VAL A 127 -0.22 -25.45 -4.75
N THR A 128 -1.11 -25.71 -5.70
CA THR A 128 -2.28 -24.91 -5.96
C THR A 128 -3.37 -25.30 -4.96
N VAL A 129 -3.90 -24.34 -4.24
CA VAL A 129 -5.08 -24.55 -3.40
C VAL A 129 -6.29 -24.65 -4.33
N VAL A 130 -6.90 -25.84 -4.38
CA VAL A 130 -8.08 -26.13 -5.17
C VAL A 130 -9.22 -26.41 -4.19
N GLY A 131 -10.10 -25.45 -4.00
CA GLY A 131 -11.21 -25.61 -3.09
C GLY A 131 -10.75 -25.91 -1.66
N PHE A 132 -11.16 -27.06 -1.12
CA PHE A 132 -10.82 -27.48 0.23
C PHE A 132 -9.55 -28.33 0.31
N ALA A 133 -8.88 -28.60 -0.81
CA ALA A 133 -7.70 -29.46 -0.89
C ALA A 133 -6.49 -28.72 -1.50
N LYS A 134 -5.28 -29.21 -1.16
CA LYS A 134 -4.05 -28.82 -1.83
C LYS A 134 -3.77 -29.85 -2.92
N GLN A 135 -3.63 -29.43 -4.16
CA GLN A 135 -3.27 -30.30 -5.29
C GLN A 135 -1.97 -29.82 -5.92
N LYS A 136 -1.18 -30.75 -6.47
CA LYS A 136 -0.04 -30.36 -7.30
C LYS A 136 -0.55 -29.63 -8.53
N LYS A 137 0.10 -28.56 -8.92
CA LYS A 137 -0.29 -27.70 -10.06
C LYS A 137 -0.49 -28.51 -11.35
N GLU A 138 0.34 -29.53 -11.55
CA GLU A 138 0.27 -30.44 -12.70
C GLU A 138 -1.01 -31.29 -12.75
N SER A 139 -1.66 -31.50 -11.60
CA SER A 139 -2.88 -32.30 -11.47
C SER A 139 -4.16 -31.47 -11.57
N VAL A 140 -4.05 -30.16 -11.76
CA VAL A 140 -5.20 -29.25 -11.82
C VAL A 140 -5.73 -29.15 -13.23
N ILE A 141 -6.88 -29.75 -13.48
CA ILE A 141 -7.55 -29.78 -14.81
C ILE A 141 -8.28 -28.45 -15.11
N GLY A 142 -8.58 -27.63 -14.10
CA GLY A 142 -9.32 -26.37 -14.27
C GLY A 142 -8.42 -25.15 -14.56
N ALA A 143 -8.98 -24.09 -15.19
CA ALA A 143 -8.26 -22.82 -15.40
C ALA A 143 -8.08 -22.07 -14.07
N ILE A 144 -7.07 -22.50 -13.31
CA ILE A 144 -6.64 -21.83 -12.07
C ILE A 144 -5.39 -21.01 -12.37
N SER A 145 -5.43 -19.73 -11.99
CA SER A 145 -4.27 -18.88 -12.03
C SER A 145 -3.76 -18.66 -10.62
N THR A 146 -2.52 -19.08 -10.36
CA THR A 146 -1.81 -18.76 -9.12
C THR A 146 -0.98 -17.50 -9.32
N LEU A 147 -0.95 -16.66 -8.32
CA LEU A 147 -0.13 -15.45 -8.29
C LEU A 147 0.91 -15.58 -7.18
N LYS A 148 2.17 -15.34 -7.51
CA LYS A 148 3.24 -15.30 -6.51
C LYS A 148 3.01 -14.10 -5.59
N PRO A 149 2.98 -14.28 -4.25
CA PRO A 149 2.71 -13.19 -3.30
C PRO A 149 3.66 -11.98 -3.45
N GLU A 150 4.88 -12.21 -3.96
CA GLU A 150 5.86 -11.15 -4.20
C GLU A 150 5.36 -10.10 -5.21
N ARG A 151 4.56 -10.51 -6.20
CA ARG A 151 3.97 -9.59 -7.19
C ARG A 151 2.87 -8.70 -6.61
N LEU A 152 2.31 -9.07 -5.46
CA LEU A 152 1.32 -8.27 -4.75
C LEU A 152 1.95 -7.17 -3.88
N LYS A 153 3.27 -7.18 -3.70
CA LYS A 153 4.01 -6.20 -2.89
C LYS A 153 4.26 -4.92 -3.69
N ILE A 154 3.22 -4.15 -3.90
CA ILE A 154 3.30 -2.82 -4.51
C ILE A 154 3.20 -1.75 -3.40
N PRO A 155 3.68 -0.51 -3.63
CA PRO A 155 3.68 0.54 -2.63
C PRO A 155 2.28 1.14 -2.41
N THR A 156 1.32 0.31 -2.02
CA THR A 156 -0.05 0.71 -1.67
C THR A 156 -0.50 0.00 -0.40
N SER A 157 -1.34 0.65 0.38
CA SER A 157 -1.99 0.06 1.56
C SER A 157 -3.22 -0.78 1.21
N ASN A 158 -3.67 -0.74 -0.04
CA ASN A 158 -4.86 -1.44 -0.53
C ASN A 158 -4.47 -2.56 -1.49
N LEU A 159 -4.59 -3.82 -1.02
CA LEU A 159 -4.19 -4.99 -1.80
C LEU A 159 -4.94 -5.14 -3.12
N THR A 160 -6.19 -4.66 -3.22
CA THR A 160 -6.98 -4.79 -4.44
C THR A 160 -6.36 -4.05 -5.63
N GLN A 161 -5.59 -2.99 -5.38
CA GLN A 161 -4.85 -2.26 -6.42
C GLN A 161 -3.75 -3.12 -7.06
N ALA A 162 -3.21 -4.09 -6.33
CA ALA A 162 -2.18 -5.00 -6.83
C ALA A 162 -2.73 -6.08 -7.79
N LEU A 163 -4.05 -6.27 -7.87
CA LEU A 163 -4.64 -7.30 -8.72
C LEU A 163 -4.68 -6.90 -10.19
N GLY A 164 -4.89 -5.61 -10.47
CA GLY A 164 -4.93 -5.07 -11.82
C GLY A 164 -3.60 -5.26 -12.56
N GLY A 165 -3.62 -5.80 -13.77
CA GLY A 165 -2.43 -6.03 -14.58
C GLY A 165 -1.53 -7.20 -14.14
N ASN A 166 -1.64 -7.68 -12.89
CA ASN A 166 -0.82 -8.78 -12.37
C ASN A 166 -1.46 -10.16 -12.57
N VAL A 167 -2.76 -10.20 -12.83
CA VAL A 167 -3.51 -11.45 -12.97
C VAL A 167 -4.20 -11.51 -14.32
N ALA A 168 -3.83 -12.51 -15.15
CA ALA A 168 -4.48 -12.72 -16.43
C ALA A 168 -5.98 -13.04 -16.26
N GLY A 169 -6.84 -12.33 -17.01
CA GLY A 169 -8.30 -12.53 -16.98
C GLY A 169 -9.04 -11.81 -15.85
N ILE A 170 -8.37 -10.94 -15.09
CA ILE A 170 -9.02 -9.94 -14.25
C ILE A 170 -9.13 -8.64 -15.04
N ILE A 171 -10.34 -8.10 -15.08
CA ILE A 171 -10.63 -6.74 -15.52
C ILE A 171 -10.86 -5.93 -14.25
N SER A 172 -10.15 -4.84 -14.08
CA SER A 172 -10.23 -4.01 -12.88
C SER A 172 -10.28 -2.54 -13.24
N TYR A 173 -11.02 -1.76 -12.46
CA TYR A 173 -11.00 -0.31 -12.52
C TYR A 173 -11.11 0.30 -11.12
N GLN A 174 -10.48 1.43 -10.95
CA GLN A 174 -10.49 2.20 -9.71
C GLN A 174 -11.20 3.53 -9.96
N LEU A 175 -12.25 3.80 -9.18
CA LEU A 175 -13.03 5.05 -9.30
C LEU A 175 -12.38 6.22 -8.56
N SER A 176 -11.64 5.94 -7.51
CA SER A 176 -11.00 6.96 -6.67
C SER A 176 -9.67 6.44 -6.13
N GLY A 177 -8.71 7.35 -5.96
CA GLY A 177 -7.48 7.11 -5.20
C GLY A 177 -7.54 7.70 -3.77
N GLU A 178 -8.71 8.13 -3.33
CA GLU A 178 -8.95 8.73 -2.02
C GLU A 178 -8.74 7.68 -0.91
N PRO A 179 -7.85 7.92 0.08
CA PRO A 179 -7.65 6.98 1.17
C PRO A 179 -8.97 6.60 1.88
N GLY A 180 -9.21 5.29 2.02
CA GLY A 180 -10.46 4.75 2.56
C GLY A 180 -11.61 4.59 1.56
N ASN A 181 -11.47 5.14 0.35
CA ASN A 181 -12.42 4.99 -0.76
C ASN A 181 -11.68 4.62 -2.06
N ASP A 182 -10.59 3.87 -1.93
CA ASP A 182 -9.64 3.52 -2.98
C ASP A 182 -9.73 2.04 -3.40
N ASN A 183 -10.81 1.35 -3.03
CA ASN A 183 -11.05 -0.02 -3.45
C ASN A 183 -11.19 -0.11 -4.96
N VAL A 184 -10.54 -1.11 -5.52
CA VAL A 184 -10.65 -1.45 -6.94
C VAL A 184 -11.82 -2.41 -7.12
N GLU A 185 -12.70 -2.09 -8.04
CA GLU A 185 -13.68 -3.05 -8.54
C GLU A 185 -13.02 -3.95 -9.57
N PHE A 186 -13.25 -5.25 -9.46
CA PHE A 186 -12.65 -6.21 -10.36
C PHE A 186 -13.62 -7.35 -10.71
N PHE A 187 -13.48 -7.86 -11.93
CA PHE A 187 -14.31 -8.92 -12.50
C PHE A 187 -13.41 -9.99 -13.11
N ILE A 188 -13.83 -11.24 -12.99
CA ILE A 188 -13.12 -12.36 -13.61
C ILE A 188 -13.79 -12.62 -14.97
N ARG A 189 -13.01 -12.49 -16.06
CA ARG A 189 -13.48 -12.63 -17.45
C ARG A 189 -14.58 -11.64 -17.88
N GLY A 190 -14.84 -10.60 -17.11
CA GLY A 190 -15.83 -9.56 -17.42
C GLY A 190 -17.12 -9.65 -16.59
N VAL A 191 -18.04 -8.75 -16.89
CA VAL A 191 -19.35 -8.71 -16.24
C VAL A 191 -20.28 -9.72 -16.93
N THR A 192 -20.71 -10.73 -16.18
CA THR A 192 -21.50 -11.85 -16.70
C THR A 192 -23.00 -11.73 -16.44
N THR A 193 -23.41 -10.81 -15.54
CA THR A 193 -24.82 -10.68 -15.11
C THR A 193 -25.28 -9.24 -15.10
N PHE A 194 -26.57 -9.03 -15.42
CA PHE A 194 -27.26 -7.74 -15.28
C PHE A 194 -28.24 -7.85 -14.09
N GLY A 195 -27.99 -7.11 -13.02
CA GLY A 195 -28.94 -6.99 -11.90
C GLY A 195 -28.67 -7.85 -10.66
N TYR A 196 -27.70 -8.77 -10.68
CA TYR A 196 -27.24 -9.54 -9.51
C TYR A 196 -25.81 -9.18 -9.13
N SER A 197 -25.29 -9.79 -8.04
CA SER A 197 -23.89 -9.61 -7.64
C SER A 197 -22.96 -9.91 -8.82
N LYS A 198 -22.07 -8.96 -9.13
CA LYS A 198 -21.07 -9.06 -10.19
C LYS A 198 -19.70 -9.46 -9.66
N SER A 199 -19.52 -9.37 -8.34
CA SER A 199 -18.25 -9.64 -7.68
C SER A 199 -17.96 -11.13 -7.59
N PRO A 200 -16.70 -11.56 -7.73
CA PRO A 200 -16.30 -12.93 -7.46
C PRO A 200 -16.47 -13.28 -5.98
N LEU A 201 -16.59 -14.55 -5.66
CA LEU A 201 -16.53 -15.06 -4.31
C LEU A 201 -15.08 -14.95 -3.79
N ILE A 202 -14.87 -14.29 -2.67
CA ILE A 202 -13.56 -14.14 -2.04
C ILE A 202 -13.53 -14.99 -0.79
N LEU A 203 -12.53 -15.86 -0.70
CA LEU A 203 -12.30 -16.72 0.47
C LEU A 203 -10.89 -16.46 1.01
N ILE A 204 -10.82 -16.00 2.26
CA ILE A 204 -9.57 -15.86 3.02
C ILE A 204 -9.55 -16.96 4.08
N ASP A 205 -8.60 -17.88 3.96
CA ASP A 205 -8.50 -19.07 4.83
C ASP A 205 -9.82 -19.87 4.95
N ASN A 206 -10.54 -20.02 3.82
CA ASN A 206 -11.86 -20.65 3.68
C ASN A 206 -13.05 -19.86 4.29
N ILE A 207 -12.82 -18.65 4.80
CA ILE A 207 -13.89 -17.76 5.27
C ILE A 207 -14.29 -16.82 4.13
N GLU A 208 -15.59 -16.74 3.85
CA GLU A 208 -16.14 -15.75 2.92
C GLU A 208 -15.87 -14.34 3.41
N SER A 209 -15.31 -13.52 2.55
CA SER A 209 -14.81 -12.19 2.86
C SER A 209 -15.24 -11.19 1.80
N SER A 210 -15.35 -9.94 2.18
CA SER A 210 -15.68 -8.84 1.27
C SER A 210 -14.45 -8.33 0.52
N THR A 211 -14.67 -7.54 -0.54
CA THR A 211 -13.59 -6.79 -1.22
C THR A 211 -12.87 -5.85 -0.24
N THR A 212 -13.59 -5.30 0.74
CA THR A 212 -13.00 -4.45 1.77
C THR A 212 -12.09 -5.24 2.72
N ASP A 213 -12.45 -6.48 3.07
CA ASP A 213 -11.57 -7.35 3.88
C ASP A 213 -10.31 -7.73 3.08
N LEU A 214 -10.47 -8.01 1.78
CA LEU A 214 -9.34 -8.23 0.88
C LEU A 214 -8.43 -7.01 0.79
N SER A 215 -8.99 -5.80 0.70
CA SER A 215 -8.22 -4.56 0.59
C SER A 215 -7.31 -4.31 1.80
N ARG A 216 -7.71 -4.79 2.98
CA ARG A 216 -6.99 -4.65 4.25
C ARG A 216 -5.94 -5.73 4.49
N LEU A 217 -5.94 -6.79 3.68
CA LEU A 217 -4.98 -7.88 3.84
C LEU A 217 -3.58 -7.43 3.40
N SER A 218 -2.59 -7.66 4.25
CA SER A 218 -1.19 -7.39 3.89
C SER A 218 -0.68 -8.43 2.88
N ALA A 219 -0.02 -7.97 1.82
CA ALA A 219 0.68 -8.86 0.89
C ALA A 219 1.75 -9.71 1.58
N ASP A 220 2.34 -9.22 2.68
CA ASP A 220 3.33 -9.95 3.46
C ASP A 220 2.74 -11.14 4.22
N ASP A 221 1.44 -11.14 4.48
CA ASP A 221 0.75 -12.24 5.18
C ASP A 221 0.26 -13.34 4.24
N ILE A 222 0.33 -13.15 2.93
CA ILE A 222 -0.18 -14.11 1.94
C ILE A 222 0.86 -15.20 1.70
N ALA A 223 0.43 -16.45 1.81
CA ALA A 223 1.20 -17.63 1.42
C ALA A 223 0.87 -18.06 -0.01
N ALA A 224 -0.42 -18.05 -0.37
CA ALA A 224 -0.89 -18.39 -1.71
C ALA A 224 -2.09 -17.55 -2.12
N PHE A 225 -2.14 -17.18 -3.39
CA PHE A 225 -3.23 -16.47 -4.02
C PHE A 225 -3.62 -17.20 -5.30
N SER A 226 -4.83 -17.72 -5.34
CA SER A 226 -5.34 -18.52 -6.46
C SER A 226 -6.68 -17.99 -6.95
N ILE A 227 -6.89 -17.99 -8.26
CA ILE A 227 -8.12 -17.55 -8.89
C ILE A 227 -8.67 -18.68 -9.73
N MET A 228 -9.87 -19.12 -9.40
CA MET A 228 -10.64 -20.09 -10.18
C MET A 228 -11.55 -19.33 -11.15
N LYS A 229 -11.39 -19.61 -12.44
CA LYS A 229 -12.06 -18.87 -13.51
C LYS A 229 -13.12 -19.68 -14.23
N ASP A 230 -13.06 -21.01 -14.15
CA ASP A 230 -13.94 -21.92 -14.86
C ASP A 230 -15.04 -22.49 -13.98
N ALA A 231 -16.18 -22.80 -14.59
CA ALA A 231 -17.27 -23.47 -13.91
C ALA A 231 -16.85 -24.81 -13.29
N THR A 232 -15.97 -25.57 -13.96
CA THR A 232 -15.43 -26.83 -13.42
C THR A 232 -14.66 -26.63 -12.12
N ALA A 233 -13.82 -25.59 -12.05
CA ALA A 233 -13.04 -25.28 -10.84
C ALA A 233 -13.95 -24.68 -9.74
N THR A 234 -14.99 -23.93 -10.09
CA THR A 234 -15.88 -23.25 -9.15
C THR A 234 -17.11 -24.05 -8.74
N ALA A 235 -17.36 -25.22 -9.37
CA ALA A 235 -18.54 -26.05 -9.14
C ALA A 235 -18.78 -26.42 -7.67
N ILE A 236 -17.70 -26.62 -6.90
CA ILE A 236 -17.77 -26.94 -5.46
C ILE A 236 -18.37 -25.80 -4.62
N TYR A 237 -18.42 -24.56 -5.14
CA TYR A 237 -19.02 -23.40 -4.48
C TYR A 237 -20.44 -23.12 -4.97
N GLY A 238 -20.97 -23.94 -5.90
CA GLY A 238 -22.30 -23.80 -6.46
C GLY A 238 -22.54 -22.43 -7.11
N ALA A 239 -23.76 -21.91 -6.98
CA ALA A 239 -24.14 -20.62 -7.57
C ALA A 239 -23.27 -19.43 -7.11
N ARG A 240 -22.70 -19.49 -5.92
CA ARG A 240 -21.79 -18.45 -5.38
C ARG A 240 -20.50 -18.33 -6.19
N GLY A 241 -20.03 -19.43 -6.80
CA GLY A 241 -18.84 -19.45 -7.64
C GLY A 241 -19.06 -19.01 -9.08
N ALA A 242 -20.28 -18.62 -9.49
CA ALA A 242 -20.63 -18.30 -10.87
C ALA A 242 -19.78 -17.17 -11.49
N ASN A 243 -19.38 -16.18 -10.70
CA ASN A 243 -18.54 -15.06 -11.14
C ASN A 243 -17.03 -15.32 -10.93
N GLY A 244 -16.64 -16.58 -10.65
CA GLY A 244 -15.30 -16.97 -10.27
C GLY A 244 -15.06 -16.90 -8.76
N VAL A 245 -13.95 -17.50 -8.33
CA VAL A 245 -13.58 -17.59 -6.91
C VAL A 245 -12.14 -17.18 -6.74
N ILE A 246 -11.89 -16.34 -5.74
CA ILE A 246 -10.56 -15.93 -5.28
C ILE A 246 -10.28 -16.65 -3.97
N LEU A 247 -9.23 -17.46 -3.96
CA LEU A 247 -8.76 -18.20 -2.79
C LEU A 247 -7.46 -17.60 -2.28
N ILE A 248 -7.46 -17.21 -1.03
CA ILE A 248 -6.28 -16.66 -0.37
C ILE A 248 -5.98 -17.50 0.85
N THR A 249 -4.75 -18.00 0.92
CA THR A 249 -4.24 -18.68 2.10
C THR A 249 -3.21 -17.79 2.76
N THR A 250 -3.37 -17.58 4.07
CA THR A 250 -2.40 -16.79 4.84
C THR A 250 -1.22 -17.64 5.29
N LYS A 251 -0.11 -17.00 5.61
CA LYS A 251 1.11 -17.67 6.08
C LYS A 251 0.86 -18.39 7.39
N GLN A 252 1.45 -19.56 7.51
CA GLN A 252 1.47 -20.40 8.71
C GLN A 252 2.89 -20.53 9.23
N GLY A 253 3.03 -20.91 10.49
CA GLY A 253 4.30 -21.25 11.09
C GLY A 253 4.93 -22.48 10.44
N LYS A 254 6.26 -22.55 10.50
CA LYS A 254 7.03 -23.74 10.09
C LYS A 254 7.91 -24.18 11.26
N PRO A 255 8.17 -25.48 11.42
CA PRO A 255 9.14 -25.96 12.40
C PRO A 255 10.50 -25.31 12.16
N GLY A 256 11.19 -24.94 13.22
CA GLY A 256 12.52 -24.37 13.16
C GLY A 256 12.70 -23.10 13.97
N LYS A 257 13.89 -22.50 13.85
CA LYS A 257 14.25 -21.27 14.55
C LYS A 257 13.33 -20.12 14.13
N VAL A 258 13.10 -19.21 15.04
CA VAL A 258 12.33 -17.99 14.81
C VAL A 258 12.94 -17.18 13.66
N LYS A 259 12.10 -16.84 12.68
CA LYS A 259 12.44 -15.93 11.59
C LYS A 259 11.65 -14.66 11.76
N ILE A 260 12.33 -13.54 11.85
CA ILE A 260 11.72 -12.21 11.96
C ILE A 260 11.98 -11.47 10.64
N SER A 261 10.96 -10.85 10.10
CA SER A 261 11.06 -9.96 8.93
C SER A 261 10.38 -8.65 9.25
N ALA A 262 11.05 -7.55 8.97
CA ALA A 262 10.49 -6.20 9.10
C ALA A 262 10.63 -5.48 7.76
N ARG A 263 9.60 -4.70 7.39
CA ARG A 263 9.56 -3.88 6.19
C ARG A 263 9.01 -2.51 6.55
N VAL A 264 9.72 -1.46 6.15
CA VAL A 264 9.30 -0.08 6.29
C VAL A 264 9.30 0.55 4.91
N GLU A 265 8.26 1.26 4.57
CA GLU A 265 8.08 1.91 3.28
C GLU A 265 7.60 3.33 3.46
N GLY A 266 8.17 4.24 2.66
CA GLY A 266 7.64 5.56 2.43
C GLY A 266 7.29 5.70 0.96
N SER A 267 6.17 6.35 0.65
CA SER A 267 5.75 6.59 -0.73
C SER A 267 5.31 8.02 -0.93
N LEU A 268 5.69 8.59 -2.07
CA LEU A 268 5.19 9.87 -2.54
C LEU A 268 4.13 9.58 -3.60
N SER A 269 2.88 9.95 -3.30
CA SER A 269 1.74 9.73 -4.18
C SER A 269 1.32 11.03 -4.83
N ALA A 270 0.96 10.97 -6.12
CA ALA A 270 0.45 12.09 -6.90
C ALA A 270 -0.72 11.63 -7.79
N PRO A 271 -1.63 12.53 -8.20
CA PRO A 271 -2.65 12.21 -9.19
C PRO A 271 -2.02 11.69 -10.49
N THR A 272 -2.52 10.59 -11.02
CA THR A 272 -2.03 9.99 -12.27
C THR A 272 -2.32 10.86 -13.49
N LYS A 273 -3.37 11.67 -13.43
CA LYS A 273 -3.75 12.65 -14.44
C LYS A 273 -4.37 13.86 -13.76
N ARG A 274 -3.95 15.03 -14.19
CA ARG A 274 -4.58 16.30 -13.88
C ARG A 274 -5.29 16.78 -15.14
N ILE A 275 -6.49 17.31 -14.99
CA ILE A 275 -7.19 17.97 -16.10
C ILE A 275 -6.69 19.41 -16.16
N ASP A 276 -6.15 19.79 -17.32
CA ASP A 276 -5.73 21.16 -17.57
C ASP A 276 -6.99 22.01 -17.80
N MET A 277 -7.22 22.95 -16.90
CA MET A 277 -8.33 23.90 -16.99
C MET A 277 -7.89 25.10 -17.81
N VAL A 278 -8.87 25.67 -18.51
CA VAL A 278 -8.66 26.93 -19.24
C VAL A 278 -8.36 28.03 -18.23
N ASP A 279 -7.35 28.85 -18.52
CA ASP A 279 -7.02 30.02 -17.69
C ASP A 279 -8.19 31.02 -17.62
N PRO A 280 -8.26 31.81 -16.53
CA PRO A 280 -9.40 32.73 -16.30
C PRO A 280 -9.67 33.73 -17.44
N ILE A 281 -8.63 34.16 -18.15
CA ILE A 281 -8.75 35.13 -19.23
C ILE A 281 -9.34 34.48 -20.48
N SER A 282 -8.79 33.33 -20.87
CA SER A 282 -9.33 32.55 -21.98
C SER A 282 -10.74 32.06 -21.69
N TYR A 283 -11.05 31.69 -20.43
CA TYR A 283 -12.40 31.34 -20.00
C TYR A 283 -13.39 32.50 -20.29
N MET A 284 -13.05 33.73 -19.90
CA MET A 284 -13.91 34.89 -20.15
C MET A 284 -14.15 35.13 -21.64
N LYS A 285 -13.10 35.04 -22.46
CA LYS A 285 -13.17 35.23 -23.91
C LYS A 285 -14.05 34.14 -24.56
N TYR A 286 -13.82 32.87 -24.24
CA TYR A 286 -14.60 31.78 -24.80
C TYR A 286 -16.06 31.80 -24.33
N HIS A 287 -16.32 32.20 -23.10
CA HIS A 287 -17.69 32.35 -22.59
C HIS A 287 -18.44 33.45 -23.37
N ASN A 288 -17.79 34.61 -23.58
CA ASN A 288 -18.34 35.68 -24.40
C ASN A 288 -18.63 35.19 -25.83
N GLU A 289 -17.66 34.49 -26.46
CA GLU A 289 -17.82 33.94 -27.80
C GLU A 289 -18.98 32.96 -27.87
N ALA A 290 -19.05 32.01 -26.93
CA ALA A 290 -20.12 31.02 -26.87
C ALA A 290 -21.51 31.63 -26.76
N VAL A 291 -21.66 32.69 -25.98
CA VAL A 291 -22.94 33.40 -25.83
C VAL A 291 -23.32 34.18 -27.10
N LEU A 292 -22.36 34.92 -27.67
CA LEU A 292 -22.61 35.74 -28.88
C LEU A 292 -22.81 34.87 -30.13
N THR A 293 -22.19 33.71 -30.24
CA THR A 293 -22.41 32.77 -31.34
C THR A 293 -23.83 32.22 -31.32
N ARG A 294 -24.39 31.96 -30.11
CA ARG A 294 -25.77 31.48 -29.96
C ARG A 294 -26.80 32.58 -30.11
N ASN A 295 -26.50 33.77 -29.59
CA ASN A 295 -27.36 34.94 -29.70
C ASN A 295 -26.51 36.20 -29.90
N PRO A 296 -26.35 36.66 -31.15
CA PRO A 296 -25.53 37.84 -31.47
C PRO A 296 -25.97 39.13 -30.79
N LEU A 297 -27.22 39.20 -30.33
CA LEU A 297 -27.78 40.37 -29.61
C LEU A 297 -27.66 40.25 -28.09
N ALA A 298 -27.09 39.16 -27.57
CA ALA A 298 -26.94 38.98 -26.14
C ALA A 298 -25.88 39.94 -25.55
N VAL A 299 -26.09 40.33 -24.30
CA VAL A 299 -25.09 41.07 -23.54
C VAL A 299 -23.91 40.12 -23.23
N ARG A 300 -22.70 40.62 -23.44
CA ARG A 300 -21.49 39.84 -23.10
C ARG A 300 -21.46 39.55 -21.60
N PRO A 301 -21.32 38.30 -21.18
CA PRO A 301 -21.18 37.94 -19.75
C PRO A 301 -20.00 38.62 -19.06
N HIS A 302 -18.91 38.87 -19.79
CA HIS A 302 -17.71 39.52 -19.28
C HIS A 302 -17.38 40.73 -20.12
N THR A 303 -17.32 41.91 -19.47
CA THR A 303 -16.97 43.19 -20.13
C THR A 303 -15.50 43.23 -20.49
N ASP A 304 -15.15 44.02 -21.51
CA ASP A 304 -13.74 44.22 -21.90
C ASP A 304 -12.94 44.87 -20.76
N GLU A 305 -13.56 45.72 -19.95
CA GLU A 305 -12.97 46.29 -18.72
C GLU A 305 -12.62 45.20 -17.70
N LYS A 306 -13.55 44.25 -17.46
CA LYS A 306 -13.28 43.13 -16.55
C LYS A 306 -12.11 42.31 -17.02
N ILE A 307 -12.07 41.97 -18.32
CA ILE A 307 -10.98 41.21 -18.92
C ILE A 307 -9.65 41.96 -18.78
N ALA A 308 -9.61 43.24 -19.17
CA ALA A 308 -8.42 44.07 -19.07
C ALA A 308 -7.92 44.24 -17.63
N SER A 309 -8.84 44.41 -16.68
CA SER A 309 -8.52 44.57 -15.26
C SER A 309 -7.97 43.27 -14.65
N THR A 310 -8.50 42.10 -15.07
CA THR A 310 -8.00 40.81 -14.65
C THR A 310 -6.60 40.56 -15.23
N ILE A 311 -6.35 40.89 -16.50
CA ILE A 311 -5.02 40.83 -17.13
C ILE A 311 -4.01 41.70 -16.38
N ALA A 312 -4.43 42.92 -16.01
CA ALA A 312 -3.59 43.85 -15.27
C ALA A 312 -3.36 43.46 -13.79
N GLY A 313 -3.94 42.36 -13.32
CA GLY A 313 -3.81 41.91 -11.92
C GLY A 313 -4.37 42.92 -10.91
N LYS A 314 -5.43 43.68 -11.30
CA LYS A 314 -6.09 44.58 -10.38
C LYS A 314 -6.74 43.82 -9.23
N ASN A 315 -7.31 44.53 -8.27
CA ASN A 315 -7.84 43.97 -7.04
C ASN A 315 -8.55 42.61 -7.22
N PRO A 316 -8.02 41.51 -6.63
CA PRO A 316 -8.53 40.16 -6.84
C PRO A 316 -9.92 39.91 -6.24
N TYR A 317 -10.39 40.78 -5.36
CA TYR A 317 -11.73 40.66 -4.81
C TYR A 317 -12.80 41.20 -5.80
N VAL A 318 -12.43 42.16 -6.64
CA VAL A 318 -13.29 42.73 -7.68
C VAL A 318 -13.15 41.98 -9.00
N TYR A 319 -11.92 41.59 -9.33
CA TYR A 319 -11.55 40.90 -10.57
C TYR A 319 -10.90 39.56 -10.24
N PRO A 320 -11.67 38.62 -9.66
CA PRO A 320 -11.12 37.33 -9.26
C PRO A 320 -10.62 36.54 -10.45
N ALA A 321 -9.50 35.84 -10.22
CA ALA A 321 -8.89 34.90 -11.15
C ALA A 321 -8.38 33.69 -10.31
N VAL A 322 -9.26 32.74 -10.02
CA VAL A 322 -9.03 31.67 -9.07
C VAL A 322 -8.72 30.38 -9.81
N ASP A 323 -7.57 29.78 -9.53
CA ASP A 323 -7.31 28.40 -9.89
C ASP A 323 -7.81 27.49 -8.77
N TRP A 324 -9.05 27.04 -8.89
CA TRP A 324 -9.71 26.24 -7.87
C TRP A 324 -8.99 24.94 -7.55
N TYR A 325 -8.35 24.31 -8.53
CA TYR A 325 -7.58 23.11 -8.27
C TYR A 325 -6.38 23.41 -7.36
N ASN A 326 -5.57 24.39 -7.74
CA ASN A 326 -4.40 24.76 -6.95
C ASN A 326 -4.76 25.38 -5.59
N GLU A 327 -5.95 25.96 -5.43
CA GLU A 327 -6.42 26.44 -4.12
C GLU A 327 -6.77 25.30 -3.16
N LEU A 328 -7.23 24.14 -3.66
CA LEU A 328 -7.77 23.05 -2.85
C LEU A 328 -6.81 21.89 -2.66
N PHE A 329 -5.96 21.59 -3.64
CA PHE A 329 -5.17 20.36 -3.69
C PHE A 329 -3.67 20.64 -3.74
N ASN A 330 -2.92 19.73 -3.14
CA ASN A 330 -1.47 19.61 -3.27
C ASN A 330 -1.15 18.70 -4.47
N ASP A 331 0.03 18.88 -5.07
CA ASP A 331 0.48 18.07 -6.20
C ASP A 331 0.88 16.66 -5.77
N ASN A 332 1.31 16.49 -4.53
CA ASN A 332 1.74 15.21 -4.00
C ASN A 332 1.50 15.12 -2.49
N VAL A 333 1.54 13.89 -1.99
CA VAL A 333 1.37 13.56 -0.58
C VAL A 333 2.30 12.42 -0.19
N PHE A 334 2.79 12.46 1.04
CA PHE A 334 3.62 11.40 1.61
C PHE A 334 2.77 10.43 2.43
N ASN A 335 2.94 9.13 2.15
CA ASN A 335 2.34 8.03 2.89
C ASN A 335 3.42 7.13 3.45
N SER A 336 3.16 6.48 4.58
CA SER A 336 4.11 5.61 5.23
C SER A 336 3.47 4.32 5.72
N ARG A 337 4.26 3.25 5.77
CA ARG A 337 3.82 1.98 6.33
C ARG A 337 4.97 1.21 6.92
N ALA A 338 4.66 0.38 7.91
CA ALA A 338 5.59 -0.56 8.48
C ALA A 338 4.89 -1.90 8.74
N ASN A 339 5.60 -2.98 8.49
CA ASN A 339 5.16 -4.33 8.76
C ASN A 339 6.28 -5.09 9.46
N ILE A 340 5.92 -5.83 10.50
CA ILE A 340 6.81 -6.80 11.14
C ILE A 340 6.08 -8.13 11.22
N ASN A 341 6.76 -9.20 10.83
CA ASN A 341 6.23 -10.54 10.99
C ASN A 341 7.27 -11.49 11.58
N MET A 342 6.77 -12.47 12.29
CA MET A 342 7.56 -13.47 13.00
C MET A 342 6.95 -14.85 12.76
N SER A 343 7.77 -15.83 12.41
CA SER A 343 7.34 -17.21 12.22
C SER A 343 8.36 -18.17 12.80
N GLY A 344 7.87 -19.29 13.33
CA GLY A 344 8.73 -20.32 13.92
C GLY A 344 7.89 -21.41 14.58
N GLY A 345 8.56 -22.27 15.33
CA GLY A 345 7.90 -23.30 16.13
C GLY A 345 8.71 -24.59 16.26
N SER A 346 8.12 -25.52 16.98
CA SER A 346 8.58 -26.89 17.11
C SER A 346 7.84 -27.81 16.12
N GLU A 347 8.13 -29.10 16.16
CA GLU A 347 7.36 -30.13 15.43
C GLU A 347 5.89 -30.17 15.89
N THR A 348 5.62 -29.85 17.17
CA THR A 348 4.30 -29.93 17.77
C THR A 348 3.52 -28.62 17.75
N ALA A 349 4.17 -27.47 17.76
CA ALA A 349 3.51 -26.16 17.77
C ALA A 349 4.24 -25.18 16.87
N ARG A 350 3.51 -24.60 15.93
CA ARG A 350 4.02 -23.64 14.93
C ARG A 350 3.19 -22.37 14.98
N TYR A 351 3.82 -21.23 14.76
CA TYR A 351 3.13 -19.95 14.80
C TYR A 351 3.64 -19.01 13.71
N TYR A 352 2.73 -18.17 13.26
CA TYR A 352 2.97 -16.99 12.44
C TYR A 352 2.26 -15.81 13.10
N VAL A 353 2.97 -14.72 13.36
CA VAL A 353 2.40 -13.48 13.91
C VAL A 353 2.86 -12.33 13.04
N SER A 354 1.96 -11.41 12.71
CA SER A 354 2.29 -10.17 12.03
C SER A 354 1.57 -8.97 12.66
N LEU A 355 2.23 -7.84 12.58
CA LEU A 355 1.72 -6.52 12.94
C LEU A 355 2.09 -5.55 11.84
N GLY A 356 1.14 -4.76 11.39
CA GLY A 356 1.39 -3.69 10.44
C GLY A 356 0.65 -2.43 10.79
N ILE A 357 1.25 -1.33 10.41
CA ILE A 357 0.69 0.02 10.53
C ILE A 357 0.85 0.74 9.20
N SER A 358 -0.13 1.54 8.82
CA SER A 358 -0.02 2.47 7.68
C SER A 358 -0.68 3.80 8.00
N ASP A 359 -0.15 4.84 7.38
CA ASP A 359 -0.63 6.21 7.46
C ASP A 359 -0.79 6.71 6.02
N ASP A 360 -2.05 6.79 5.57
CA ASP A 360 -2.44 7.17 4.22
C ASP A 360 -3.11 8.55 4.27
N ASN A 361 -2.50 9.52 3.60
CA ASN A 361 -2.92 10.91 3.61
C ASN A 361 -3.60 11.32 2.29
N GLY A 362 -4.58 12.24 2.37
CA GLY A 362 -5.20 12.86 1.20
C GLY A 362 -4.37 14.03 0.67
N ILE A 363 -4.71 14.47 -0.55
CA ILE A 363 -4.03 15.57 -1.23
C ILE A 363 -4.65 16.96 -0.97
N MET A 364 -5.66 17.08 -0.12
CA MET A 364 -6.31 18.34 0.15
C MET A 364 -5.41 19.26 0.98
N LYS A 365 -5.47 20.56 0.70
CA LYS A 365 -4.77 21.56 1.48
C LYS A 365 -5.46 21.78 2.83
N VAL A 366 -4.65 21.86 3.89
CA VAL A 366 -5.15 22.13 5.25
C VAL A 366 -5.12 23.64 5.50
N ASP A 367 -6.24 24.20 5.90
CA ASP A 367 -6.32 25.61 6.30
C ASP A 367 -6.03 25.74 7.81
N LYS A 368 -5.01 26.52 8.14
CA LYS A 368 -4.59 26.76 9.53
C LYS A 368 -5.56 27.63 10.33
N ARG A 369 -6.55 28.26 9.69
CA ARG A 369 -7.62 29.02 10.37
C ARG A 369 -8.60 28.10 11.08
N ASN A 370 -8.70 26.86 10.65
CA ASN A 370 -9.47 25.85 11.33
C ASN A 370 -8.62 25.20 12.44
N ASN A 371 -9.28 24.82 13.52
CA ASN A 371 -8.68 24.06 14.62
C ASN A 371 -8.77 22.54 14.40
N TYR A 372 -9.10 22.09 13.19
CA TYR A 372 -9.20 20.71 12.79
C TYR A 372 -8.53 20.46 11.44
N ASN A 373 -8.14 19.22 11.20
CA ASN A 373 -7.61 18.77 9.92
C ASN A 373 -8.75 18.53 8.93
N SER A 374 -8.82 19.31 7.85
CA SER A 374 -9.77 19.14 6.76
C SER A 374 -9.28 18.19 5.66
N ASN A 375 -8.03 17.73 5.72
CA ASN A 375 -7.50 16.72 4.83
C ASN A 375 -7.86 15.31 5.31
N ILE A 376 -7.76 14.33 4.43
CA ILE A 376 -7.88 12.93 4.81
C ILE A 376 -6.60 12.48 5.50
N ASP A 377 -6.78 11.82 6.64
CA ASP A 377 -5.77 11.13 7.43
C ASP A 377 -6.38 9.77 7.82
N LEU A 378 -5.85 8.70 7.24
CA LEU A 378 -6.33 7.33 7.47
C LEU A 378 -5.20 6.48 8.02
N LYS A 379 -5.31 6.19 9.30
CA LYS A 379 -4.40 5.28 10.00
C LYS A 379 -5.00 3.89 10.08
N LYS A 380 -4.23 2.90 9.67
CA LYS A 380 -4.64 1.49 9.74
C LYS A 380 -3.65 0.73 10.59
N ILE A 381 -4.16 -0.10 11.46
CA ILE A 381 -3.40 -1.08 12.23
C ILE A 381 -3.99 -2.45 11.93
N TYR A 382 -3.15 -3.40 11.59
CA TYR A 382 -3.58 -4.78 11.45
C TYR A 382 -2.69 -5.73 12.25
N VAL A 383 -3.32 -6.75 12.80
CA VAL A 383 -2.66 -7.80 13.57
C VAL A 383 -3.15 -9.13 13.03
N ARG A 384 -2.25 -10.09 12.90
CA ARG A 384 -2.59 -11.48 12.54
C ARG A 384 -1.78 -12.44 13.39
N SER A 385 -2.44 -13.53 13.82
CA SER A 385 -1.80 -14.63 14.51
C SER A 385 -2.39 -15.95 14.02
N ASN A 386 -1.57 -16.82 13.46
CA ASN A 386 -1.92 -18.17 13.06
C ASN A 386 -1.08 -19.14 13.88
N ILE A 387 -1.72 -20.04 14.61
CA ILE A 387 -1.10 -21.01 15.49
C ILE A 387 -1.63 -22.39 15.13
N ASP A 388 -0.73 -23.32 14.85
CA ASP A 388 -1.04 -24.72 14.57
C ASP A 388 -0.39 -25.60 15.64
N ILE A 389 -1.20 -26.48 16.25
CA ILE A 389 -0.79 -27.37 17.33
C ILE A 389 -1.12 -28.80 16.92
N ASP A 390 -0.11 -29.65 16.79
CA ASP A 390 -0.31 -31.09 16.59
C ASP A 390 -0.58 -31.76 17.94
N VAL A 391 -1.88 -31.88 18.26
CA VAL A 391 -2.36 -32.48 19.51
C VAL A 391 -1.98 -33.96 19.58
N THR A 392 -2.04 -34.63 18.42
CA THR A 392 -1.52 -36.00 18.22
C THR A 392 -0.81 -36.06 16.87
N LYS A 393 -0.18 -37.21 16.54
CA LYS A 393 0.42 -37.43 15.22
C LYS A 393 -0.57 -37.36 14.06
N THR A 394 -1.87 -37.48 14.35
CA THR A 394 -2.96 -37.48 13.35
C THR A 394 -3.94 -36.33 13.52
N THR A 395 -3.85 -35.56 14.61
CA THR A 395 -4.78 -34.49 14.93
C THR A 395 -4.06 -33.15 15.04
N THR A 396 -4.42 -32.21 14.19
CA THR A 396 -3.93 -30.82 14.24
C THR A 396 -5.07 -29.89 14.64
N PHE A 397 -4.84 -29.05 15.64
CA PHE A 397 -5.73 -27.96 16.04
C PHE A 397 -5.09 -26.63 15.62
N SER A 398 -5.83 -25.84 14.86
CA SER A 398 -5.35 -24.53 14.37
C SER A 398 -6.24 -23.41 14.89
N VAL A 399 -5.62 -22.33 15.36
CA VAL A 399 -6.30 -21.09 15.74
C VAL A 399 -5.75 -19.95 14.88
N LYS A 400 -6.66 -19.24 14.22
CA LYS A 400 -6.34 -18.07 13.42
C LYS A 400 -7.08 -16.87 13.97
N PHE A 401 -6.37 -15.79 14.17
CA PHE A 401 -6.88 -14.53 14.66
C PHE A 401 -6.43 -13.41 13.73
N SER A 402 -7.33 -12.48 13.42
CA SER A 402 -6.97 -11.24 12.73
C SER A 402 -7.79 -10.07 13.26
N GLY A 403 -7.14 -8.92 13.39
CA GLY A 403 -7.76 -7.65 13.75
C GLY A 403 -7.32 -6.57 12.78
N ASN A 404 -8.28 -5.81 12.25
CA ASN A 404 -8.05 -4.63 11.42
C ASN A 404 -8.73 -3.45 12.11
N PHE A 405 -7.99 -2.35 12.27
CA PHE A 405 -8.43 -1.14 12.93
C PHE A 405 -8.12 0.04 12.03
N ASP A 406 -9.15 0.76 11.61
CA ASP A 406 -9.04 1.94 10.77
C ASP A 406 -9.49 3.16 11.57
N ASP A 407 -8.64 4.16 11.70
CA ASP A 407 -8.95 5.48 12.23
C ASP A 407 -8.89 6.49 11.08
N TYR A 408 -10.03 7.09 10.79
CA TYR A 408 -10.19 8.03 9.69
C TYR A 408 -10.57 9.42 10.20
N THR A 409 -9.90 10.43 9.70
CA THR A 409 -10.32 11.84 9.77
C THR A 409 -10.32 12.41 8.36
N GLY A 410 -11.34 13.19 8.00
CA GLY A 410 -11.41 13.78 6.68
C GLY A 410 -12.54 14.79 6.54
N PRO A 411 -12.68 15.43 5.38
CA PRO A 411 -13.73 16.39 5.11
C PRO A 411 -15.11 15.72 5.08
N ILE A 412 -16.14 16.52 5.23
CA ILE A 412 -17.53 16.05 5.11
C ILE A 412 -17.83 15.67 3.65
N VAL A 413 -17.38 16.50 2.72
CA VAL A 413 -17.54 16.29 1.28
C VAL A 413 -16.43 15.39 0.77
N SER A 414 -16.77 14.40 -0.05
CA SER A 414 -15.78 13.50 -0.62
C SER A 414 -14.77 14.24 -1.52
N GLY A 415 -13.56 13.69 -1.64
CA GLY A 415 -12.54 14.24 -2.53
C GLY A 415 -13.02 14.29 -4.00
N ASN A 416 -13.77 13.28 -4.46
CA ASN A 416 -14.37 13.28 -5.80
C ASN A 416 -15.38 14.43 -6.00
N ASP A 417 -16.20 14.72 -4.98
CA ASP A 417 -17.15 15.82 -5.06
C ASP A 417 -16.45 17.17 -5.02
N LEU A 418 -15.43 17.33 -4.20
CA LEU A 418 -14.60 18.54 -4.19
C LEU A 418 -13.89 18.76 -5.53
N TYR A 419 -13.32 17.70 -6.10
CA TYR A 419 -12.69 17.75 -7.42
C TYR A 419 -13.69 18.19 -8.50
N ARG A 420 -14.88 17.57 -8.54
CA ARG A 420 -15.94 17.94 -9.47
C ARG A 420 -16.39 19.39 -9.30
N ARG A 421 -16.53 19.87 -8.06
CA ARG A 421 -16.88 21.27 -7.77
C ARG A 421 -15.77 22.23 -8.22
N ALA A 422 -14.50 21.89 -7.97
CA ALA A 422 -13.37 22.69 -8.44
C ALA A 422 -13.37 22.84 -9.97
N MET A 423 -13.71 21.76 -10.69
CA MET A 423 -13.79 21.78 -12.16
C MET A 423 -15.01 22.55 -12.68
N ALA A 424 -16.13 22.52 -11.97
CA ALA A 424 -17.37 23.16 -12.40
C ALA A 424 -17.49 24.63 -11.99
N THR A 425 -16.73 25.09 -11.00
CA THR A 425 -16.83 26.45 -10.49
C THR A 425 -16.08 27.42 -11.40
N SER A 426 -16.75 28.49 -11.80
CA SER A 426 -16.14 29.55 -12.63
C SER A 426 -14.95 30.20 -11.92
N PRO A 427 -13.82 30.37 -12.62
CA PRO A 427 -12.61 30.95 -12.04
C PRO A 427 -12.71 32.48 -11.83
N VAL A 428 -13.76 33.16 -12.31
CA VAL A 428 -13.82 34.61 -12.40
C VAL A 428 -15.09 35.22 -11.76
N LEU A 429 -15.89 34.44 -11.02
CA LEU A 429 -17.12 34.95 -10.42
C LEU A 429 -16.88 35.50 -9.01
N PHE A 430 -16.12 34.82 -8.18
CA PHE A 430 -15.87 35.22 -6.80
C PHE A 430 -14.50 34.68 -6.32
N PRO A 431 -13.87 35.35 -5.33
CA PRO A 431 -12.67 34.83 -4.69
C PRO A 431 -13.03 33.71 -3.71
N LYS A 432 -12.03 32.96 -3.20
CA LYS A 432 -12.29 31.93 -2.21
C LYS A 432 -12.85 32.50 -0.89
N TYR A 433 -12.38 33.66 -0.48
CA TYR A 433 -12.90 34.44 0.66
C TYR A 433 -12.50 35.89 0.52
N TYR A 434 -13.15 36.73 1.31
CA TYR A 434 -12.84 38.16 1.46
C TYR A 434 -12.10 38.39 2.78
N MET A 435 -11.28 39.44 2.82
CA MET A 435 -10.71 39.92 4.08
C MET A 435 -11.73 40.81 4.79
N PRO A 436 -11.83 40.74 6.15
CA PRO A 436 -12.73 41.62 6.90
C PRO A 436 -12.48 43.08 6.59
N ASP A 437 -13.57 43.83 6.37
CA ASP A 437 -13.58 45.27 6.25
C ASP A 437 -13.96 45.94 7.59
N GLU A 438 -14.16 47.26 7.59
CA GLU A 438 -14.49 48.04 8.80
C GLU A 438 -15.80 47.56 9.47
N ASN A 439 -16.76 47.03 8.68
CA ASN A 439 -18.05 46.54 9.17
C ASN A 439 -17.99 45.11 9.69
N HIS A 440 -16.95 44.37 9.31
CA HIS A 440 -16.77 42.95 9.64
C HIS A 440 -15.55 42.68 10.55
N THR A 441 -15.01 43.72 11.22
CA THR A 441 -13.81 43.56 12.09
C THR A 441 -14.03 42.64 13.28
N SER A 442 -15.27 42.53 13.78
CA SER A 442 -15.66 41.65 14.88
C SER A 442 -16.16 40.29 14.42
N THR A 443 -16.17 40.02 13.11
CA THR A 443 -16.66 38.76 12.55
C THR A 443 -15.66 37.61 12.82
N SER A 444 -16.13 36.58 13.50
CA SER A 444 -15.29 35.42 13.87
C SER A 444 -15.24 34.31 12.81
N HIS A 445 -16.07 34.37 11.79
CA HIS A 445 -16.15 33.40 10.70
C HIS A 445 -15.46 33.91 9.42
N ILE A 446 -15.17 32.99 8.51
CA ILE A 446 -14.54 33.27 7.22
C ILE A 446 -15.61 33.85 6.29
N LEU A 447 -15.30 34.96 5.63
CA LEU A 447 -16.19 35.64 4.67
C LEU A 447 -16.06 34.94 3.30
N PHE A 448 -16.72 33.79 3.10
CA PHE A 448 -16.60 33.03 1.86
C PHE A 448 -17.18 33.78 0.67
N GLY A 449 -16.45 33.82 -0.43
CA GLY A 449 -16.94 34.43 -1.67
C GLY A 449 -18.04 33.59 -2.30
N ASN A 450 -19.08 34.28 -2.80
CA ASN A 450 -20.07 33.69 -3.69
C ASN A 450 -20.58 34.77 -4.66
N ALA A 451 -21.32 34.41 -5.70
CA ALA A 451 -21.83 35.33 -6.69
C ALA A 451 -23.37 35.35 -6.71
N GLY A 452 -23.90 36.54 -6.87
CA GLY A 452 -25.30 36.77 -7.20
C GLY A 452 -26.30 36.30 -6.15
N ASP A 453 -27.15 35.42 -6.55
CA ASP A 453 -28.30 34.88 -5.83
C ASP A 453 -28.01 33.67 -4.93
N GLY A 454 -26.74 33.38 -4.65
CA GLY A 454 -26.35 32.23 -3.84
C GLY A 454 -26.41 30.86 -4.53
N ASN A 455 -26.67 30.82 -5.83
CA ASN A 455 -26.75 29.56 -6.59
C ASN A 455 -25.40 28.88 -6.82
N TYR A 456 -24.30 29.56 -6.54
CA TYR A 456 -22.95 29.03 -6.72
C TYR A 456 -22.36 28.59 -5.39
N ILE A 457 -21.83 27.38 -5.34
CA ILE A 457 -21.20 26.83 -4.15
C ILE A 457 -19.69 27.03 -4.24
N ASN A 458 -19.12 27.69 -3.24
CA ASN A 458 -17.68 27.88 -3.12
C ASN A 458 -17.00 26.55 -2.72
N PRO A 459 -16.14 25.96 -3.58
CA PRO A 459 -15.51 24.67 -3.29
C PRO A 459 -14.61 24.72 -2.06
N TYR A 460 -13.97 25.85 -1.79
CA TYR A 460 -13.14 26.05 -0.62
C TYR A 460 -13.97 26.03 0.68
N ALA A 461 -15.11 26.71 0.70
CA ALA A 461 -16.03 26.65 1.84
C ALA A 461 -16.50 25.21 2.11
N GLU A 462 -16.83 24.46 1.06
CA GLU A 462 -17.23 23.07 1.17
C GLU A 462 -16.11 22.17 1.75
N MET A 463 -14.87 22.41 1.38
CA MET A 463 -13.72 21.68 1.90
C MET A 463 -13.52 21.88 3.40
N ILE A 464 -13.76 23.12 3.89
CA ILE A 464 -13.42 23.50 5.26
C ILE A 464 -14.62 23.71 6.18
N ARG A 465 -15.86 23.41 5.76
CA ARG A 465 -17.07 23.60 6.57
C ARG A 465 -17.24 22.61 7.71
N GLY A 466 -16.34 21.65 7.86
CA GLY A 466 -16.37 20.66 8.92
C GLY A 466 -15.58 19.42 8.60
N TYR A 467 -15.70 18.43 9.47
CA TYR A 467 -14.98 17.17 9.36
C TYR A 467 -15.84 16.00 9.82
N LYS A 468 -15.46 14.82 9.36
CA LYS A 468 -15.95 13.54 9.86
C LYS A 468 -14.79 12.71 10.37
N GLN A 469 -15.03 12.00 11.45
CA GLN A 469 -14.09 11.04 12.04
C GLN A 469 -14.83 9.73 12.24
N TYR A 470 -14.17 8.63 11.95
CA TYR A 470 -14.68 7.32 12.32
C TYR A 470 -13.56 6.34 12.64
N THR A 471 -13.88 5.43 13.54
CA THR A 471 -13.08 4.24 13.82
C THR A 471 -13.86 3.02 13.35
N ASN A 472 -13.20 2.16 12.57
CA ASN A 472 -13.78 0.90 12.11
C ASN A 472 -12.86 -0.24 12.55
N SER A 473 -13.42 -1.24 13.26
CA SER A 473 -12.68 -2.37 13.77
C SER A 473 -13.33 -3.67 13.29
N VAL A 474 -12.53 -4.52 12.64
CA VAL A 474 -12.95 -5.85 12.19
C VAL A 474 -12.05 -6.88 12.85
N ILE A 475 -12.63 -7.70 13.72
CA ILE A 475 -11.95 -8.76 14.44
C ILE A 475 -12.52 -10.10 14.00
N SER A 476 -11.66 -11.00 13.53
CA SER A 476 -12.02 -12.35 13.09
C SER A 476 -11.22 -13.39 13.85
N ALA A 477 -11.89 -14.43 14.31
CA ALA A 477 -11.30 -15.59 14.95
C ALA A 477 -11.82 -16.87 14.29
N GLN A 478 -10.94 -17.83 14.05
CA GLN A 478 -11.24 -19.14 13.49
C GLN A 478 -10.54 -20.21 14.31
N ALA A 479 -11.26 -21.27 14.62
CA ALA A 479 -10.72 -22.51 15.17
C ALA A 479 -10.96 -23.62 14.16
N GLU A 480 -9.94 -24.44 13.87
CA GLU A 480 -9.98 -25.53 12.91
C GLU A 480 -9.41 -26.77 13.53
N LEU A 481 -10.11 -27.91 13.40
CA LEU A 481 -9.64 -29.23 13.78
C LEU A 481 -9.48 -30.07 12.52
N ASN A 482 -8.30 -30.58 12.28
CA ASN A 482 -8.00 -31.48 11.17
C ASN A 482 -7.57 -32.85 11.72
N GLN A 483 -8.34 -33.89 11.40
CA GLN A 483 -8.08 -35.27 11.78
C GLN A 483 -7.73 -36.11 10.56
N LYS A 484 -6.54 -36.69 10.53
CA LYS A 484 -6.16 -37.70 9.55
C LYS A 484 -6.78 -39.05 9.91
N LEU A 485 -7.35 -39.70 8.94
CA LEU A 485 -8.04 -40.98 9.08
C LEU A 485 -7.33 -42.08 8.23
N ASP A 486 -6.01 -41.97 8.13
CA ASP A 486 -5.18 -42.93 7.35
C ASP A 486 -5.35 -44.38 7.82
N PHE A 487 -5.81 -44.58 9.05
CA PHE A 487 -6.14 -45.90 9.61
C PHE A 487 -7.40 -46.51 8.97
N ILE A 488 -8.26 -45.73 8.33
CA ILE A 488 -9.43 -46.20 7.54
C ILE A 488 -9.00 -46.35 6.09
N THR A 489 -8.47 -45.25 5.53
CA THR A 489 -8.02 -45.20 4.13
C THR A 489 -6.87 -44.20 4.00
N PRO A 490 -5.71 -44.57 3.41
CA PRO A 490 -4.59 -43.66 3.23
C PRO A 490 -5.03 -42.37 2.50
N GLY A 491 -4.68 -41.23 3.08
CA GLY A 491 -5.02 -39.89 2.54
C GLY A 491 -6.41 -39.36 2.92
N LEU A 492 -7.23 -40.15 3.63
CA LEU A 492 -8.50 -39.67 4.16
C LEU A 492 -8.30 -38.71 5.33
N SER A 493 -8.99 -37.59 5.34
CA SER A 493 -8.99 -36.66 6.48
C SER A 493 -10.35 -35.97 6.63
N ILE A 494 -10.66 -35.58 7.86
CA ILE A 494 -11.83 -34.74 8.17
C ILE A 494 -11.31 -33.41 8.72
N LYS A 495 -11.87 -32.32 8.20
CA LYS A 495 -11.63 -30.96 8.67
C LYS A 495 -12.94 -30.34 9.15
N VAL A 496 -12.93 -29.85 10.37
CA VAL A 496 -14.02 -29.09 10.97
C VAL A 496 -13.50 -27.73 11.38
N PHE A 497 -14.20 -26.67 11.05
CA PHE A 497 -13.82 -25.32 11.50
C PHE A 497 -15.06 -24.51 11.93
N ALA A 498 -14.82 -23.59 12.86
CA ALA A 498 -15.77 -22.57 13.28
C ALA A 498 -15.10 -21.21 13.20
N SER A 499 -15.83 -20.21 12.75
CA SER A 499 -15.32 -18.85 12.66
C SER A 499 -16.35 -17.84 13.15
N THR A 500 -15.86 -16.73 13.68
CA THR A 500 -16.66 -15.56 14.05
C THR A 500 -15.97 -14.30 13.60
N THR A 501 -16.76 -13.33 13.12
CA THR A 501 -16.27 -12.00 12.76
C THR A 501 -17.13 -10.95 13.44
N ARG A 502 -16.49 -10.03 14.12
CA ARG A 502 -17.13 -8.89 14.76
C ARG A 502 -16.69 -7.60 14.07
N ASN A 503 -17.67 -6.84 13.60
CA ASN A 503 -17.48 -5.51 13.05
C ASN A 503 -17.98 -4.48 14.06
N SER A 504 -17.19 -3.43 14.32
CA SER A 504 -17.56 -2.31 15.16
C SER A 504 -17.23 -1.02 14.43
N TYR A 505 -18.24 -0.17 14.29
CA TYR A 505 -18.10 1.15 13.66
C TYR A 505 -18.57 2.21 14.64
N SER A 506 -17.76 3.24 14.85
CA SER A 506 -18.12 4.44 15.59
C SER A 506 -17.68 5.67 14.78
N GLY A 507 -18.57 6.62 14.59
CA GLY A 507 -18.27 7.80 13.82
C GLY A 507 -18.96 9.05 14.36
N GLN A 508 -18.32 10.18 14.13
CA GLN A 508 -18.88 11.51 14.41
C GLN A 508 -18.61 12.43 13.23
N GLN A 509 -19.52 13.37 13.04
CA GLN A 509 -19.40 14.44 12.06
C GLN A 509 -19.74 15.76 12.75
N ARG A 510 -18.93 16.78 12.46
CA ARG A 510 -19.19 18.16 12.88
C ARG A 510 -19.15 19.06 11.67
N SER A 511 -20.17 19.87 11.50
CA SER A 511 -20.29 20.79 10.39
C SER A 511 -20.79 22.16 10.85
N THR A 512 -20.39 23.16 10.10
CA THR A 512 -20.92 24.51 10.17
C THR A 512 -21.61 24.87 8.86
N SER A 513 -22.59 25.74 8.89
CA SER A 513 -23.15 26.36 7.68
C SER A 513 -22.29 27.57 7.33
N PRO A 514 -21.62 27.58 6.17
CA PRO A 514 -20.82 28.73 5.76
C PRO A 514 -21.69 29.96 5.49
N PHE A 515 -21.19 31.14 5.85
CA PHE A 515 -21.76 32.41 5.43
C PHE A 515 -21.08 32.86 4.15
N TYR A 516 -21.89 33.25 3.16
CA TYR A 516 -21.41 33.64 1.85
C TYR A 516 -21.59 35.16 1.63
N TYR A 517 -20.63 35.74 0.95
CA TYR A 517 -20.52 37.17 0.75
C TYR A 517 -20.26 37.51 -0.72
N SER A 518 -20.76 38.63 -1.15
CA SER A 518 -20.44 39.22 -2.45
C SER A 518 -20.19 40.72 -2.30
N ILE A 519 -19.42 41.28 -3.23
CA ILE A 519 -19.22 42.74 -3.29
C ILE A 519 -20.45 43.39 -3.90
N SER A 520 -21.00 44.41 -3.21
CA SER A 520 -22.06 45.23 -3.75
C SER A 520 -21.64 45.91 -5.04
N TYR A 521 -22.59 46.05 -5.99
CA TYR A 521 -22.35 46.73 -7.26
C TYR A 521 -21.88 48.18 -7.07
N TYR A 522 -22.41 48.87 -6.06
CA TYR A 522 -22.10 50.27 -5.77
C TYR A 522 -20.74 50.48 -5.11
N ASP A 523 -20.20 49.46 -4.50
CA ASP A 523 -18.97 49.53 -3.73
C ASP A 523 -17.74 48.93 -4.45
N LYS A 524 -17.92 48.40 -5.67
CA LYS A 524 -16.82 47.87 -6.49
C LYS A 524 -15.60 48.77 -6.60
N PRO A 525 -15.74 50.11 -6.72
CA PRO A 525 -14.59 51.01 -6.73
C PRO A 525 -13.95 51.23 -5.36
N LYS A 526 -14.72 51.10 -4.27
CA LYS A 526 -14.29 51.45 -2.91
C LYS A 526 -13.90 50.26 -2.04
N ILE A 527 -14.36 49.07 -2.37
CA ILE A 527 -14.08 47.78 -1.68
C ILE A 527 -14.25 47.85 -0.16
N ARG A 528 -15.34 48.39 0.29
CA ARG A 528 -15.55 48.59 1.73
C ARG A 528 -16.72 47.81 2.31
N ASN A 529 -17.68 47.35 1.49
CA ASN A 529 -18.88 46.70 2.00
C ASN A 529 -19.12 45.36 1.33
N TYR A 530 -19.29 44.33 2.13
CA TYR A 530 -19.69 42.98 1.74
C TYR A 530 -21.13 42.78 2.24
N HIS A 531 -21.97 42.16 1.43
CA HIS A 531 -23.30 41.76 1.86
C HIS A 531 -23.36 40.25 2.01
N SER A 532 -23.96 39.77 3.09
CA SER A 532 -24.32 38.38 3.23
C SER A 532 -25.32 37.99 2.14
N ILE A 533 -25.12 36.89 1.50
CA ILE A 533 -26.01 36.34 0.47
C ILE A 533 -27.18 35.57 1.10
N HIS A 534 -27.04 35.26 2.39
CA HIS A 534 -28.03 34.50 3.17
C HIS A 534 -28.27 35.20 4.51
N ASP A 535 -29.01 36.30 4.54
CA ASP A 535 -29.63 36.85 5.75
C ASP A 535 -30.96 36.16 6.02
#